data_6e011ada60f20894698e40dce16a6b72
#
_entry.id   6e011ada60f20894698e40dce16a6b72
#
_cell.length_a   1.000
_cell.length_b   1.000
_cell.length_c   1.000
_cell.angle_alpha   90.00
_cell.angle_beta   90.00
_cell.angle_gamma   90.00
#
_symmetry.space_group_name_H-M   'P 1'
#
loop_
_entity.id
_entity.type
_entity.pdbx_description
1 polymer ?
#
loop_
_entity_poly.entity_id
_entity_poly.type
_entity_poly.pdbx_seq_one_letter_code
_entity_poly.pdbx_strand_id
1 'polypeptide(L)'
;MIKTFNINLAGQIFNINEDAYEHLSGYFNSLRTFYANEDDKDEIIRDIEARFAELFLAKGKNYIVTKEDTTEVVNMMGNPQEFDEENA
;
A
#
# COMPACT_ATOMS: atom_id res chain seq x y z
N MET A 1 17.60 16.33 3.42
CA MET A 1 16.77 15.86 4.57
C MET A 1 15.50 15.24 4.06
N ILE A 2 15.21 14.03 4.51
CA ILE A 2 14.01 13.32 4.08
C ILE A 2 12.86 13.68 5.01
N LYS A 3 11.75 14.12 4.43
CA LYS A 3 10.54 14.38 5.22
C LYS A 3 9.82 13.08 5.52
N THR A 4 9.18 13.01 6.67
CA THR A 4 8.35 11.88 7.05
C THR A 4 6.93 12.35 7.33
N PHE A 5 5.98 11.45 7.11
CA PHE A 5 4.57 11.68 7.36
C PHE A 5 4.03 10.56 8.24
N ASN A 6 2.95 10.83 8.92
CA ASN A 6 2.19 9.79 9.61
C ASN A 6 1.03 9.40 8.71
N ILE A 7 0.84 8.11 8.52
CA ILE A 7 -0.31 7.60 7.76
C ILE A 7 -1.05 6.57 8.59
N ASN A 8 -2.32 6.43 8.30
CA ASN A 8 -3.16 5.41 8.93
C ASN A 8 -3.45 4.32 7.89
N LEU A 9 -3.07 3.09 8.21
CA LEU A 9 -3.39 1.93 7.41
C LEU A 9 -4.11 0.93 8.30
N ALA A 10 -5.36 0.64 7.96
CA ALA A 10 -6.17 -0.32 8.70
C ALA A 10 -6.21 -0.03 10.22
N GLY A 11 -6.28 1.23 10.59
CA GLY A 11 -6.33 1.65 11.98
C GLY A 11 -5.00 1.75 12.68
N GLN A 12 -3.89 1.48 12.00
CA GLN A 12 -2.55 1.57 12.56
C GLN A 12 -1.83 2.79 11.99
N ILE A 13 -1.10 3.50 12.85
CA ILE A 13 -0.34 4.69 12.45
C ILE A 13 1.10 4.28 12.13
N PHE A 14 1.58 4.71 10.99
CA PHE A 14 2.95 4.43 10.53
C PHE A 14 3.65 5.73 10.19
N ASN A 15 4.96 5.79 10.50
CA ASN A 15 5.82 6.84 10.00
C ASN A 15 6.38 6.40 8.65
N ILE A 16 6.32 7.26 7.65
CA ILE A 16 6.73 6.92 6.30
C ILE A 16 7.51 8.08 5.67
N ASN A 17 8.57 7.77 4.95
CA ASN A 17 9.31 8.77 4.19
C ASN A 17 8.44 9.33 3.07
N GLU A 18 8.69 10.58 2.69
CA GLU A 18 7.91 11.27 1.66
C GLU A 18 7.87 10.51 0.33
N ASP A 19 9.02 10.02 -0.14
CA ASP A 19 9.10 9.27 -1.39
C ASP A 19 8.34 7.95 -1.31
N ALA A 20 8.40 7.31 -0.16
CA ALA A 20 7.63 6.10 0.11
C ALA A 20 6.13 6.39 0.11
N TYR A 21 5.74 7.51 0.71
CA TYR A 21 4.35 7.95 0.75
C TYR A 21 3.80 8.18 -0.66
N GLU A 22 4.57 8.85 -1.50
CA GLU A 22 4.17 9.11 -2.88
C GLU A 22 4.00 7.80 -3.66
N HIS A 23 4.91 6.86 -3.49
CA HIS A 23 4.85 5.56 -4.12
C HIS A 23 3.61 4.78 -3.67
N LEU A 24 3.39 4.76 -2.36
CA LEU A 24 2.26 4.05 -1.77
C LEU A 24 0.92 4.67 -2.21
N SER A 25 0.83 5.99 -2.19
CA SER A 25 -0.38 6.71 -2.63
C SER A 25 -0.70 6.43 -4.09
N GLY A 26 0.34 6.39 -4.94
CA GLY A 26 0.18 6.06 -6.35
C GLY A 26 -0.36 4.66 -6.54
N TYR A 27 0.16 3.72 -5.77
CA TYR A 27 -0.31 2.32 -5.84
C TYR A 27 -1.79 2.22 -5.44
N PHE A 28 -2.19 2.84 -4.33
CA PHE A 28 -3.59 2.80 -3.89
C PHE A 28 -4.52 3.53 -4.85
N ASN A 29 -4.07 4.62 -5.46
CA ASN A 29 -4.86 5.30 -6.49
C ASN A 29 -5.08 4.39 -7.70
N SER A 30 -4.06 3.62 -8.10
CA SER A 30 -4.18 2.64 -9.17
C SER A 30 -5.18 1.55 -8.83
N LEU A 31 -5.17 1.09 -7.58
CA LEU A 31 -6.16 0.10 -7.10
C LEU A 31 -7.58 0.65 -7.17
N ARG A 32 -7.78 1.88 -6.72
CA ARG A 32 -9.11 2.51 -6.75
C ARG A 32 -9.63 2.64 -8.17
N THR A 33 -8.75 2.98 -9.10
CA THR A 33 -9.11 3.09 -10.51
C THR A 33 -9.43 1.71 -11.10
N PHE A 34 -8.59 0.73 -10.80
CA PHE A 34 -8.76 -0.62 -11.33
C PHE A 34 -10.06 -1.26 -10.88
N TYR A 35 -10.42 -1.06 -9.61
CA TYR A 35 -11.63 -1.65 -9.02
C TYR A 35 -12.82 -0.68 -8.97
N ALA A 36 -12.77 0.44 -9.72
CA ALA A 36 -13.78 1.49 -9.63
C ALA A 36 -15.20 1.01 -9.89
N ASN A 37 -15.36 0.00 -10.75
CA ASN A 37 -16.67 -0.51 -11.14
C ASN A 37 -17.10 -1.77 -10.38
N GLU A 38 -16.28 -2.19 -9.40
CA GLU A 38 -16.62 -3.36 -8.60
C GLU A 38 -17.50 -2.97 -7.41
N ASP A 39 -18.52 -3.77 -7.15
CA ASP A 39 -19.44 -3.51 -6.04
C ASP A 39 -18.75 -3.61 -4.68
N ASP A 40 -17.75 -4.47 -4.57
CA ASP A 40 -17.02 -4.73 -3.32
C ASP A 40 -15.65 -4.04 -3.29
N LYS A 41 -15.49 -2.97 -4.08
CA LYS A 41 -14.21 -2.26 -4.19
C LYS A 41 -13.64 -1.80 -2.85
N ASP A 42 -14.49 -1.30 -1.96
CA ASP A 42 -14.04 -0.81 -0.66
C ASP A 42 -13.50 -1.94 0.21
N GLU A 43 -14.14 -3.10 0.16
CA GLU A 43 -13.69 -4.27 0.88
C GLU A 43 -12.36 -4.78 0.35
N ILE A 44 -12.22 -4.84 -0.98
CA ILE A 44 -10.98 -5.26 -1.63
C ILE A 44 -9.82 -4.35 -1.21
N ILE A 45 -10.03 -3.05 -1.27
CA ILE A 45 -8.99 -2.07 -0.92
C ILE A 45 -8.64 -2.16 0.56
N ARG A 46 -9.63 -2.34 1.43
CA ARG A 46 -9.39 -2.51 2.87
C ARG A 46 -8.56 -3.76 3.16
N ASP A 47 -8.83 -4.84 2.47
CA ASP A 47 -8.07 -6.09 2.64
C ASP A 47 -6.61 -5.90 2.25
N ILE A 48 -6.37 -5.19 1.14
CA ILE A 48 -5.02 -4.88 0.69
C ILE A 48 -4.33 -3.96 1.68
N GLU A 49 -5.03 -2.94 2.16
CA GLU A 49 -4.52 -2.02 3.18
C GLU A 49 -4.12 -2.76 4.46
N ALA A 50 -4.96 -3.70 4.89
CA ALA A 50 -4.68 -4.50 6.08
C ALA A 50 -3.43 -5.35 5.87
N ARG A 51 -3.21 -5.85 4.68
CA ARG A 51 -2.02 -6.64 4.35
C ARG A 51 -0.77 -5.78 4.41
N PHE A 52 -0.81 -4.55 3.87
CA PHE A 52 0.29 -3.61 4.00
C PHE A 52 0.60 -3.32 5.46
N ALA A 53 -0.44 -3.08 6.27
CA ALA A 53 -0.26 -2.81 7.69
C ALA A 53 0.44 -3.97 8.40
N GLU A 54 0.04 -5.20 8.14
CA GLU A 54 0.69 -6.38 8.70
C GLU A 54 2.17 -6.44 8.36
N LEU A 55 2.50 -6.21 7.09
CA LEU A 55 3.87 -6.33 6.62
C LEU A 55 4.75 -5.21 7.19
N PHE A 56 4.21 -4.00 7.32
CA PHE A 56 4.95 -2.90 7.93
C PHE A 56 5.12 -3.07 9.44
N LEU A 57 4.10 -3.59 10.12
CA LEU A 57 4.19 -3.86 11.56
C LEU A 57 5.29 -4.88 11.88
N ALA A 58 5.50 -5.82 10.97
CA ALA A 58 6.56 -6.83 11.13
C ALA A 58 7.96 -6.21 11.14
N LYS A 59 8.11 -4.99 10.63
CA LYS A 59 9.39 -4.27 10.65
C LYS A 59 9.74 -3.74 12.05
N GLY A 60 8.76 -3.59 12.93
CA GLY A 60 8.95 -3.17 14.31
C GLY A 60 8.29 -1.84 14.65
N LYS A 61 8.21 -1.57 15.95
CA LYS A 61 7.69 -0.29 16.45
C LYS A 61 8.63 0.84 16.07
N ASN A 62 8.05 2.01 15.80
CA ASN A 62 8.81 3.22 15.49
C ASN A 62 9.68 3.09 14.22
N TYR A 63 9.41 2.07 13.43
CA TYR A 63 10.10 1.89 12.16
C TYR A 63 9.60 2.95 11.17
N ILE A 64 10.53 3.54 10.42
CA ILE A 64 10.17 4.49 9.37
C ILE A 64 10.14 3.73 8.05
N VAL A 65 8.97 3.68 7.43
CA VAL A 65 8.79 2.97 6.16
C VAL A 65 9.53 3.70 5.05
N THR A 66 10.39 3.00 4.35
CA THR A 66 11.19 3.55 3.27
C THR A 66 10.58 3.19 1.90
N LYS A 67 11.08 3.84 0.86
CA LYS A 67 10.65 3.55 -0.51
C LYS A 67 10.97 2.10 -0.88
N GLU A 68 12.10 1.58 -0.42
CA GLU A 68 12.46 0.17 -0.62
C GLU A 68 11.44 -0.76 -0.01
N ASP A 69 10.94 -0.41 1.18
CA ASP A 69 9.89 -1.20 1.84
C ASP A 69 8.60 -1.20 1.04
N THR A 70 8.17 -0.04 0.56
CA THR A 70 6.95 0.06 -0.25
C THR A 70 7.10 -0.69 -1.57
N THR A 71 8.28 -0.60 -2.19
CA THR A 71 8.57 -1.31 -3.43
C THR A 71 8.48 -2.82 -3.21
N GLU A 72 9.09 -3.30 -2.13
CA GLU A 72 9.06 -4.72 -1.78
C GLU A 72 7.62 -5.23 -1.60
N VAL A 73 6.82 -4.50 -0.83
CA VAL A 73 5.44 -4.91 -0.57
C VAL A 73 4.58 -4.83 -1.84
N VAL A 74 4.75 -3.79 -2.65
CA VAL A 74 4.05 -3.67 -3.93
C VAL A 74 4.40 -4.85 -4.84
N ASN A 75 5.66 -5.25 -4.89
CA ASN A 75 6.09 -6.39 -5.68
C ASN A 75 5.48 -7.70 -5.17
N MET A 76 5.36 -7.84 -3.86
CA MET A 76 4.73 -9.01 -3.26
C MET A 76 3.23 -9.08 -3.57
N MET A 77 2.56 -7.94 -3.55
CA MET A 77 1.12 -7.85 -3.81
C MET A 77 0.79 -7.92 -5.31
N GLY A 78 1.71 -7.47 -6.15
CA GLY A 78 1.49 -7.36 -7.59
C GLY A 78 0.77 -6.07 -7.98
N ASN A 79 0.91 -5.68 -9.23
CA ASN A 79 0.21 -4.52 -9.78
C ASN A 79 -1.17 -4.92 -10.27
N PRO A 80 -2.17 -4.02 -10.22
CA PRO A 80 -3.50 -4.32 -10.72
C PRO A 80 -3.52 -4.82 -12.16
N GLN A 81 -2.62 -4.31 -13.00
CA GLN A 81 -2.51 -4.74 -14.40
C GLN A 81 -2.09 -6.21 -14.51
N GLU A 82 -1.26 -6.68 -13.59
CA GLU A 82 -0.84 -8.08 -13.54
C GLU A 82 -2.00 -8.98 -13.16
N PHE A 83 -2.89 -8.51 -12.28
CA PHE A 83 -4.09 -9.25 -11.91
C PHE A 83 -4.98 -9.49 -13.13
N ASP A 84 -5.14 -8.46 -13.96
CA ASP A 84 -5.93 -8.53 -15.18
C ASP A 84 -5.33 -9.53 -16.18
N GLU A 85 -4.02 -9.51 -16.34
CA GLU A 85 -3.30 -10.44 -17.20
C GLU A 85 -3.47 -11.89 -16.76
N GLU A 86 -3.45 -12.15 -15.46
CA GLU A 86 -3.63 -13.49 -14.91
C GLU A 86 -5.02 -14.04 -15.16
N ASN A 87 -6.00 -13.17 -15.28
CA ASN A 87 -7.38 -13.54 -15.50
C ASN A 87 -7.78 -13.59 -16.99
N ALA A 88 -6.87 -13.21 -17.84
CA ALA A 88 -7.14 -13.16 -19.27
C ALA A 88 -7.14 -14.56 -19.92
#